data_a73adba603e89c348b5f2fe233e52105
#
_entry.id   a73adba603e89c348b5f2fe233e52105
#
_cell.length_a   1.000
_cell.length_b   1.000
_cell.length_c   1.000
_cell.angle_alpha   90.00
_cell.angle_beta   90.00
_cell.angle_gamma   90.00
#
_symmetry.space_group_name_H-M   'P 1'
#
loop_
_entity.id
_entity.type
_entity.pdbx_description
1 polymer ?
#
loop_
_entity_poly.entity_id
_entity_poly.type
_entity_poly.pdbx_seq_one_letter_code
_entity_poly.pdbx_strand_id
1 'polypeptide(L)'
;MTTQEPRRTVLVASKDPELADVRKRVLENAGFEVIPVTDLKSLQEACDTHAISLVMIGYSLPPSEKRRVWETVRRLCKAPILELHQDGKPDLTESHALFAHESLTPEDFLGTVLKLLNSD
;
A
#
# COMPACT_ATOMS: atom_id res chain seq x y z
N MET A 1 -19.92 19.02 -19.05
CA MET A 1 -19.92 17.90 -18.07
C MET A 1 -18.53 17.32 -17.93
N THR A 2 -17.98 17.49 -16.78
CA THR A 2 -16.64 17.00 -16.53
C THR A 2 -16.67 15.49 -16.23
N THR A 3 -15.98 14.73 -17.04
CA THR A 3 -15.79 13.31 -16.78
C THR A 3 -14.82 13.19 -15.62
N GLN A 4 -15.27 12.67 -14.50
CA GLN A 4 -14.35 12.41 -13.39
C GLN A 4 -13.47 11.24 -13.76
N GLU A 5 -12.17 11.44 -13.64
CA GLU A 5 -11.25 10.34 -13.77
C GLU A 5 -11.49 9.34 -12.64
N PRO A 6 -11.44 8.03 -12.93
CA PRO A 6 -11.57 7.05 -11.86
C PRO A 6 -10.48 7.26 -10.83
N ARG A 7 -10.85 7.15 -9.56
CA ARG A 7 -9.89 7.27 -8.47
C ARG A 7 -8.89 6.13 -8.54
N ARG A 8 -7.64 6.46 -8.28
CA ARG A 8 -6.62 5.43 -8.15
C ARG A 8 -6.88 4.65 -6.87
N THR A 9 -6.71 3.34 -6.94
CA THR A 9 -7.00 2.43 -5.84
C THR A 9 -5.71 1.93 -5.21
N VAL A 10 -5.63 2.05 -3.89
CA VAL A 10 -4.48 1.60 -3.11
C VAL A 10 -4.95 0.48 -2.19
N LEU A 11 -4.27 -0.67 -2.26
CA LEU A 11 -4.46 -1.75 -1.28
C LEU A 11 -3.54 -1.50 -0.10
N VAL A 12 -4.08 -1.62 1.10
CA VAL A 12 -3.28 -1.51 2.33
C VAL A 12 -3.35 -2.82 3.09
N ALA A 13 -2.24 -3.55 3.09
CA ALA A 13 -2.12 -4.82 3.83
C ALA A 13 -1.51 -4.52 5.20
N SER A 14 -2.26 -4.77 6.27
CA SER A 14 -1.81 -4.48 7.62
C SER A 14 -2.53 -5.38 8.61
N LYS A 15 -1.86 -5.73 9.71
CA LYS A 15 -2.48 -6.42 10.82
C LYS A 15 -2.89 -5.49 11.94
N ASP A 16 -2.52 -4.22 11.85
CA ASP A 16 -2.88 -3.22 12.84
C ASP A 16 -4.00 -2.35 12.26
N PRO A 17 -5.25 -2.54 12.71
CA PRO A 17 -6.37 -1.79 12.15
C PRO A 17 -6.31 -0.29 12.43
N GLU A 18 -5.70 0.13 13.53
CA GLU A 18 -5.57 1.56 13.83
C GLU A 18 -4.61 2.25 12.86
N LEU A 19 -3.47 1.63 12.59
CA LEU A 19 -2.50 2.15 11.63
C LEU A 19 -3.07 2.14 10.22
N ALA A 20 -3.78 1.07 9.86
CA ALA A 20 -4.41 0.98 8.56
C ALA A 20 -5.44 2.10 8.38
N ASP A 21 -6.22 2.38 9.42
CA ASP A 21 -7.23 3.43 9.38
C ASP A 21 -6.63 4.81 9.21
N VAL A 22 -5.54 5.11 9.91
CA VAL A 22 -4.84 6.39 9.77
C VAL A 22 -4.35 6.58 8.34
N ARG A 23 -3.70 5.57 7.78
CA ARG A 23 -3.20 5.63 6.40
C ARG A 23 -4.33 5.76 5.39
N LYS A 24 -5.41 5.03 5.63
CA LYS A 24 -6.59 5.11 4.78
C LYS A 24 -7.14 6.54 4.73
N ARG A 25 -7.27 7.19 5.87
CA ARG A 25 -7.77 8.57 5.92
C ARG A 25 -6.87 9.54 5.17
N VAL A 26 -5.56 9.41 5.35
CA VAL A 26 -4.60 10.27 4.65
C VAL A 26 -4.74 10.12 3.14
N LEU A 27 -4.82 8.88 2.68
CA LEU A 27 -4.94 8.60 1.25
C LEU A 27 -6.29 9.03 0.69
N GLU A 28 -7.37 8.77 1.42
CA GLU A 28 -8.71 9.16 0.98
C GLU A 28 -8.84 10.68 0.88
N ASN A 29 -8.26 11.40 1.82
CA ASN A 29 -8.24 12.86 1.79
C ASN A 29 -7.47 13.39 0.58
N ALA A 30 -6.56 12.62 0.05
CA ALA A 30 -5.80 12.98 -1.14
C ALA A 30 -6.49 12.53 -2.45
N GLY A 31 -7.66 11.91 -2.36
CA GLY A 31 -8.43 11.51 -3.53
C GLY A 31 -8.28 10.07 -3.96
N PHE A 32 -7.62 9.23 -3.17
CA PHE A 32 -7.49 7.81 -3.48
C PHE A 32 -8.64 7.00 -2.93
N GLU A 33 -8.95 5.90 -3.61
CA GLU A 33 -9.80 4.87 -3.05
C GLU A 33 -8.89 3.88 -2.33
N VAL A 34 -9.24 3.48 -1.11
CA VAL A 34 -8.39 2.62 -0.29
C VAL A 34 -9.14 1.36 0.10
N ILE A 35 -8.51 0.22 -0.13
CA ILE A 35 -9.05 -1.08 0.24
C ILE A 35 -8.13 -1.70 1.28
N PRO A 36 -8.55 -1.76 2.55
CA PRO A 36 -7.75 -2.47 3.56
C PRO A 36 -7.94 -3.97 3.43
N VAL A 37 -6.85 -4.71 3.55
CA VAL A 37 -6.89 -6.17 3.52
C VAL A 37 -6.10 -6.70 4.72
N THR A 38 -6.62 -7.76 5.34
CA THR A 38 -6.04 -8.33 6.54
C THR A 38 -5.51 -9.75 6.35
N ASP A 39 -5.85 -10.40 5.24
CA ASP A 39 -5.38 -11.74 4.93
C ASP A 39 -5.18 -11.91 3.42
N LEU A 40 -4.60 -13.04 3.04
CA LEU A 40 -4.31 -13.31 1.64
C LEU A 40 -5.58 -13.48 0.80
N LYS A 41 -6.64 -14.03 1.41
CA LYS A 41 -7.89 -14.23 0.69
C LYS A 41 -8.50 -12.90 0.27
N SER A 42 -8.60 -11.95 1.20
CA SER A 42 -9.13 -10.63 0.89
C SER A 42 -8.23 -9.88 -0.09
N LEU A 43 -6.92 -10.08 -0.01
CA LEU A 43 -5.97 -9.51 -0.96
C LEU A 43 -6.23 -10.05 -2.37
N GLN A 44 -6.38 -11.36 -2.50
CA GLN A 44 -6.64 -11.99 -3.80
C GLN A 44 -7.95 -11.50 -4.40
N GLU A 45 -9.00 -11.44 -3.59
CA GLU A 45 -10.30 -10.95 -4.04
C GLU A 45 -10.22 -9.50 -4.53
N ALA A 46 -9.51 -8.66 -3.80
CA ALA A 46 -9.34 -7.26 -4.19
C ALA A 46 -8.56 -7.13 -5.50
N CYS A 47 -7.51 -7.93 -5.69
CA CYS A 47 -6.75 -7.93 -6.94
C CYS A 47 -7.58 -8.41 -8.12
N ASP A 48 -8.49 -9.36 -7.89
CA ASP A 48 -9.34 -9.89 -8.95
C ASP A 48 -10.48 -8.95 -9.35
N THR A 49 -10.95 -8.15 -8.41
CA THR A 49 -12.15 -7.33 -8.63
C THR A 49 -11.89 -5.85 -8.89
N HIS A 50 -10.68 -5.39 -8.62
CA HIS A 50 -10.32 -3.98 -8.75
C HIS A 50 -9.02 -3.79 -9.53
N ALA A 51 -8.95 -2.67 -10.25
CA ALA A 51 -7.70 -2.25 -10.88
C ALA A 51 -6.86 -1.53 -9.81
N ILE A 52 -5.82 -2.19 -9.34
CA ILE A 52 -5.00 -1.70 -8.23
C ILE A 52 -3.82 -0.89 -8.77
N SER A 53 -3.65 0.32 -8.23
CA SER A 53 -2.56 1.22 -8.64
C SER A 53 -1.32 1.11 -7.76
N LEU A 54 -1.49 0.71 -6.51
CA LEU A 54 -0.39 0.59 -5.55
C LEU A 54 -0.79 -0.38 -4.46
N VAL A 55 0.14 -1.23 -4.03
CA VAL A 55 -0.07 -2.07 -2.84
C VAL A 55 0.90 -1.60 -1.76
N MET A 56 0.36 -1.28 -0.60
CA MET A 56 1.12 -0.85 0.55
C MET A 56 1.15 -1.98 1.58
N ILE A 57 2.35 -2.34 2.02
CA ILE A 57 2.53 -3.39 3.03
C ILE A 57 2.97 -2.72 4.32
N GLY A 58 2.17 -2.86 5.37
CA GLY A 58 2.45 -2.25 6.66
C GLY A 58 3.55 -2.97 7.43
N TYR A 59 4.21 -2.23 8.32
CA TYR A 59 5.30 -2.80 9.11
C TYR A 59 4.81 -3.79 10.18
N SER A 60 3.52 -3.84 10.45
CA SER A 60 2.97 -4.79 11.43
C SER A 60 2.96 -6.24 10.94
N LEU A 61 3.18 -6.46 9.64
CA LEU A 61 3.24 -7.81 9.09
C LEU A 61 4.61 -8.45 9.33
N PRO A 62 4.66 -9.71 9.77
CA PRO A 62 5.93 -10.45 9.85
C PRO A 62 6.58 -10.61 8.48
N PRO A 63 7.91 -10.78 8.41
CA PRO A 63 8.60 -10.91 7.12
C PRO A 63 8.05 -12.00 6.21
N SER A 64 7.67 -13.16 6.76
CA SER A 64 7.12 -14.25 5.97
C SER A 64 5.79 -13.88 5.33
N GLU A 65 4.95 -13.11 6.03
CA GLU A 65 3.67 -12.64 5.48
C GLU A 65 3.88 -11.54 4.46
N LYS A 66 4.84 -10.64 4.69
CA LYS A 66 5.21 -9.65 3.68
C LYS A 66 5.61 -10.32 2.37
N ARG A 67 6.40 -11.39 2.46
CA ARG A 67 6.84 -12.15 1.29
C ARG A 67 5.66 -12.77 0.56
N ARG A 68 4.70 -13.33 1.28
CA ARG A 68 3.50 -13.91 0.66
C ARG A 68 2.66 -12.86 -0.05
N VAL A 69 2.50 -11.70 0.57
CA VAL A 69 1.78 -10.59 -0.05
C VAL A 69 2.49 -10.16 -1.33
N TRP A 70 3.81 -9.99 -1.28
CA TRP A 70 4.62 -9.60 -2.43
C TRP A 70 4.45 -10.57 -3.59
N GLU A 71 4.57 -11.88 -3.31
CA GLU A 71 4.41 -12.91 -4.34
C GLU A 71 3.02 -12.91 -4.96
N THR A 72 2.00 -12.76 -4.14
CA THR A 72 0.61 -12.72 -4.60
C THR A 72 0.36 -11.49 -5.48
N VAL A 73 0.83 -10.35 -5.06
CA VAL A 73 0.66 -9.10 -5.82
C VAL A 73 1.39 -9.18 -7.15
N ARG A 74 2.62 -9.68 -7.15
CA ARG A 74 3.41 -9.83 -8.38
C ARG A 74 2.70 -10.70 -9.40
N ARG A 75 1.99 -11.70 -8.94
CA ARG A 75 1.27 -12.63 -9.81
C ARG A 75 -0.06 -12.06 -10.30
N LEU A 76 -0.81 -11.39 -9.42
CA LEU A 76 -2.20 -11.01 -9.70
C LEU A 76 -2.40 -9.55 -10.06
N CYS A 77 -1.71 -8.64 -9.38
CA CYS A 77 -1.96 -7.21 -9.53
C CYS A 77 -1.01 -6.50 -10.46
N LYS A 78 0.26 -6.87 -10.46
CA LYS A 78 1.34 -6.19 -11.21
C LYS A 78 1.47 -4.70 -10.85
N ALA A 79 0.98 -4.31 -9.69
CA ALA A 79 1.09 -2.95 -9.20
C ALA A 79 2.42 -2.75 -8.45
N PRO A 80 2.95 -1.53 -8.38
CA PRO A 80 4.10 -1.28 -7.54
C PRO A 80 3.77 -1.56 -6.07
N ILE A 81 4.77 -1.98 -5.32
CA ILE A 81 4.62 -2.34 -3.92
C ILE A 81 5.47 -1.42 -3.07
N LEU A 82 4.84 -0.78 -2.09
CA LEU A 82 5.53 0.04 -1.11
C LEU A 82 5.52 -0.69 0.22
N GLU A 83 6.70 -1.07 0.69
CA GLU A 83 6.84 -1.69 2.00
C GLU A 83 7.14 -0.61 3.05
N LEU A 84 6.34 -0.58 4.11
CA LEU A 84 6.64 0.24 5.27
C LEU A 84 7.42 -0.61 6.27
N HIS A 85 8.57 -0.11 6.72
CA HIS A 85 9.38 -0.82 7.71
C HIS A 85 9.71 0.12 8.87
N GLN A 86 9.89 -0.45 10.04
CA GLN A 86 10.09 0.31 11.26
C GLN A 86 11.52 0.25 11.77
N ASP A 87 12.16 -0.89 11.60
CA ASP A 87 13.51 -1.13 12.10
C ASP A 87 14.50 -1.39 10.96
N GLY A 88 15.56 -0.59 10.91
CA GLY A 88 16.70 -0.87 10.03
C GLY A 88 16.34 -1.09 8.58
N LYS A 89 16.61 -2.29 8.08
CA LYS A 89 16.43 -2.62 6.67
C LYS A 89 15.03 -3.14 6.37
N PRO A 90 14.49 -2.86 5.17
CA PRO A 90 13.24 -3.47 4.76
C PRO A 90 13.38 -4.99 4.61
N ASP A 91 12.27 -5.70 4.82
CA ASP A 91 12.23 -7.15 4.68
C ASP A 91 12.20 -7.59 3.21
N LEU A 92 11.65 -6.74 2.36
CA LEU A 92 11.57 -7.02 0.92
C LEU A 92 12.58 -6.16 0.16
N THR A 93 13.49 -6.81 -0.55
CA THR A 93 14.51 -6.08 -1.31
C THR A 93 14.04 -5.71 -2.72
N GLU A 94 12.97 -6.34 -3.18
CA GLU A 94 12.46 -6.18 -4.55
C GLU A 94 11.38 -5.10 -4.66
N SER A 95 10.93 -4.53 -3.56
CA SER A 95 9.90 -3.49 -3.58
C SER A 95 10.46 -2.16 -3.14
N HIS A 96 9.70 -1.10 -3.38
CA HIS A 96 10.03 0.20 -2.84
C HIS A 96 9.83 0.18 -1.33
N ALA A 97 10.67 0.89 -0.60
CA ALA A 97 10.61 0.88 0.86
C ALA A 97 10.54 2.30 1.41
N LEU A 98 9.75 2.47 2.45
CA LEU A 98 9.64 3.71 3.18
C LEU A 98 9.80 3.42 4.67
N PHE A 99 10.75 4.10 5.31
CA PHE A 99 10.98 3.95 6.74
C PHE A 99 9.85 4.66 7.50
N ALA A 100 9.02 3.86 8.16
CA ALA A 100 7.88 4.37 8.92
C ALA A 100 8.34 4.77 10.32
N HIS A 101 8.72 6.02 10.47
CA HIS A 101 9.21 6.60 11.72
C HIS A 101 8.13 7.48 12.34
N GLU A 102 8.21 7.70 13.65
CA GLU A 102 7.27 8.58 14.36
C GLU A 102 7.25 10.00 13.80
N SER A 103 8.37 10.44 13.23
CA SER A 103 8.46 11.78 12.65
C SER A 103 7.95 11.83 11.20
N LEU A 104 7.53 10.71 10.63
CA LEU A 104 7.00 10.72 9.27
C LEU A 104 5.67 11.46 9.24
N THR A 105 5.63 12.57 8.53
CA THR A 105 4.41 13.36 8.41
C THR A 105 3.50 12.79 7.32
N PRO A 106 2.18 13.10 7.38
CA PRO A 106 1.29 12.72 6.28
C PRO A 106 1.75 13.27 4.92
N GLU A 107 2.35 14.44 4.90
CA GLU A 107 2.85 15.06 3.68
C GLU A 107 4.01 14.27 3.08
N ASP A 108 4.96 13.83 3.91
CA ASP A 108 6.08 13.02 3.47
C ASP A 108 5.61 11.66 2.94
N PHE A 109 4.66 11.07 3.65
CA PHE A 109 4.05 9.82 3.24
C PHE A 109 3.37 9.94 1.87
N LEU A 110 2.51 10.94 1.72
CA LEU A 110 1.81 11.21 0.46
C LEU A 110 2.79 11.55 -0.67
N GLY A 111 3.85 12.30 -0.37
CA GLY A 111 4.86 12.62 -1.35
C GLY A 111 5.50 11.38 -1.95
N THR A 112 5.82 10.41 -1.10
CA THR A 112 6.38 9.13 -1.55
C THR A 112 5.38 8.36 -2.41
N VAL A 113 4.12 8.27 -1.98
CA VAL A 113 3.08 7.58 -2.73
C VAL A 113 2.90 8.21 -4.11
N LEU A 114 2.78 9.52 -4.18
CA LEU A 114 2.60 10.23 -5.44
C LEU A 114 3.80 10.06 -6.38
N LYS A 115 4.99 10.06 -5.82
CA LYS A 115 6.21 9.86 -6.60
C LYS A 115 6.22 8.47 -7.24
N LEU A 116 5.82 7.44 -6.51
CA LEU A 116 5.76 6.08 -7.03
C LEU A 116 4.69 5.94 -8.11
N LEU A 117 3.53 6.56 -7.92
CA LEU A 117 2.44 6.48 -8.88
C LEU A 117 2.72 7.26 -10.16
N ASN A 118 3.53 8.29 -10.09
CA ASN A 118 3.86 9.15 -11.24
C ASN A 118 5.19 8.80 -11.91
N SER A 119 5.93 7.84 -11.38
CA SER A 119 7.17 7.38 -12.02
C SER A 119 6.84 6.27 -13.01
N ASP A 120 7.39 6.40 -14.17
CA ASP A 120 7.26 5.37 -15.21
C ASP A 120 8.39 4.35 -15.12
#